data_02b2eb0db0d4d1eb16d14a3b9f2956ba
#
_entry.id   02b2eb0db0d4d1eb16d14a3b9f2956ba
#
_cell.length_a   1.000
_cell.length_b   1.000
_cell.length_c   1.000
_cell.angle_alpha   90.00
_cell.angle_beta   90.00
_cell.angle_gamma   90.00
#
_symmetry.space_group_name_H-M   'P 1'
#
loop_
_entity.id
_entity.type
_entity.pdbx_description
1 polymer ?
#
loop_
_entity_poly.entity_id
_entity_poly.type
_entity_poly.pdbx_seq_one_letter_code
_entity_poly.pdbx_strand_id
1 'polypeptide(L)'
;MLNDEALVERWLGPGGPELQAEVIRRLRAGERLDGLALDRIDGRWDLRGLGAPEPRAAEPDSTTRQSGGMSFTFEFSDVAATLEFQRARLVDLDLRGAHLPRLRLFGCVIDNSLFDGAHCVGLRMWATDVSDTSFLAADLARSSVGGWYAGRGNRLRKVDFRHADLSRLGCGVASFTDVDFAHAQLECTNFWQASLVRCRFAGVLREVVFDGRVLEPERDLGPNPMQDVDMRGVTAFDDVDFRGVSFDRVTLPDHPALVVVRGVARVEAGLQRLADRDDHAAQEARGRLQHLRKFMGVAGGADQALIDMRTLIDPEAALLLRVLLT
;
A
#
# COMPACT_ATOMS: atom_id res chain seq x y z
N MET A 1 -29.03 0.77 -13.76
CA MET A 1 -27.84 1.43 -13.20
C MET A 1 -27.83 2.85 -13.76
N LEU A 2 -27.78 3.87 -12.94
CA LEU A 2 -27.50 5.24 -13.39
C LEU A 2 -26.10 5.22 -13.99
N ASN A 3 -25.87 5.90 -15.11
CA ASN A 3 -24.54 6.07 -15.63
C ASN A 3 -23.73 7.01 -14.70
N ASP A 4 -22.42 6.98 -14.76
CA ASP A 4 -21.56 7.76 -13.86
C ASP A 4 -21.84 9.27 -13.98
N GLU A 5 -22.19 9.78 -15.15
CA GLU A 5 -22.57 11.18 -15.35
C GLU A 5 -23.82 11.57 -14.54
N ALA A 6 -24.87 10.74 -14.55
CA ALA A 6 -26.07 11.04 -13.79
C ALA A 6 -25.86 11.03 -12.25
N LEU A 7 -24.87 10.26 -11.78
CA LEU A 7 -24.50 10.26 -10.36
C LEU A 7 -23.81 11.55 -9.95
N VAL A 8 -23.01 12.15 -10.82
CA VAL A 8 -22.34 13.43 -10.58
C VAL A 8 -23.33 14.59 -10.74
N GLU A 9 -24.17 14.54 -11.79
CA GLU A 9 -25.13 15.61 -12.08
C GLU A 9 -26.07 15.93 -10.91
N ARG A 10 -26.47 14.93 -10.11
CA ARG A 10 -27.32 15.17 -8.94
C ARG A 10 -26.69 16.11 -7.90
N TRP A 11 -25.36 16.14 -7.82
CA TRP A 11 -24.63 17.02 -6.90
C TRP A 11 -24.39 18.41 -7.47
N LEU A 12 -24.51 18.56 -8.79
CA LEU A 12 -24.34 19.83 -9.52
C LEU A 12 -25.67 20.51 -9.83
N GLY A 13 -26.77 19.76 -9.82
CA GLY A 13 -28.11 20.25 -10.10
C GLY A 13 -28.71 21.11 -8.99
N PRO A 14 -29.93 21.59 -9.18
CA PRO A 14 -30.64 22.44 -8.19
C PRO A 14 -30.72 21.77 -6.83
N GLY A 15 -30.22 22.43 -5.77
CA GLY A 15 -30.17 21.92 -4.41
C GLY A 15 -29.05 20.90 -4.14
N GLY A 16 -28.30 20.45 -5.16
CA GLY A 16 -27.19 19.52 -5.02
C GLY A 16 -26.02 20.06 -4.21
N PRO A 17 -25.51 21.27 -4.52
CA PRO A 17 -24.40 21.86 -3.77
C PRO A 17 -24.73 22.10 -2.29
N GLU A 18 -25.97 22.49 -1.98
CA GLU A 18 -26.43 22.69 -0.61
C GLU A 18 -26.53 21.36 0.14
N LEU A 19 -27.07 20.32 -0.50
CA LEU A 19 -27.13 18.97 0.06
C LEU A 19 -25.72 18.43 0.30
N GLN A 20 -24.80 18.59 -0.65
CA GLN A 20 -23.39 18.21 -0.53
C GLN A 20 -22.74 18.90 0.66
N ALA A 21 -22.88 20.22 0.78
CA ALA A 21 -22.33 21.00 1.87
C ALA A 21 -22.84 20.53 3.23
N GLU A 22 -24.14 20.24 3.33
CA GLU A 22 -24.77 19.76 4.55
C GLU A 22 -24.33 18.32 4.91
N VAL A 23 -24.20 17.43 3.93
CA VAL A 23 -23.62 16.08 4.14
C VAL A 23 -22.22 16.19 4.72
N ILE A 24 -21.34 16.98 4.09
CA ILE A 24 -19.96 17.17 4.53
C ILE A 24 -19.93 17.77 5.95
N ARG A 25 -20.76 18.77 6.23
CA ARG A 25 -20.87 19.39 7.54
C ARG A 25 -21.25 18.37 8.61
N ARG A 26 -22.27 17.56 8.36
CA ARG A 26 -22.73 16.53 9.31
C ARG A 26 -21.69 15.45 9.55
N LEU A 27 -21.07 14.94 8.49
CA LEU A 27 -20.00 13.95 8.62
C LEU A 27 -18.80 14.50 9.43
N ARG A 28 -18.47 15.79 9.28
CA ARG A 28 -17.44 16.45 10.09
C ARG A 28 -17.84 16.59 11.56
N ALA A 29 -19.08 16.89 11.80
CA ALA A 29 -19.62 17.05 13.15
C ALA A 29 -19.94 15.70 13.85
N GLY A 30 -19.83 14.56 13.13
CA GLY A 30 -20.26 13.26 13.64
C GLY A 30 -21.78 13.14 13.79
N GLU A 31 -22.52 13.97 13.09
CA GLU A 31 -23.99 13.97 13.08
C GLU A 31 -24.52 12.89 12.11
N ARG A 32 -25.75 12.46 12.37
CA ARG A 32 -26.44 11.51 11.49
C ARG A 32 -26.93 12.19 10.21
N LEU A 33 -26.99 11.42 9.11
CA LEU A 33 -27.53 11.93 7.83
C LEU A 33 -29.05 11.78 7.70
N ASP A 34 -29.73 11.26 8.71
CA ASP A 34 -31.19 11.12 8.73
C ASP A 34 -31.89 12.48 8.49
N GLY A 35 -32.95 12.45 7.70
CA GLY A 35 -33.75 13.65 7.37
C GLY A 35 -33.16 14.49 6.24
N LEU A 36 -32.00 14.11 5.67
CA LEU A 36 -31.56 14.66 4.40
C LEU A 36 -32.29 13.96 3.23
N ALA A 37 -32.34 14.63 2.07
CA ALA A 37 -32.88 14.07 0.84
C ALA A 37 -31.90 13.05 0.22
N LEU A 38 -31.59 11.99 0.97
CA LEU A 38 -30.68 10.91 0.59
C LEU A 38 -31.39 9.56 0.75
N ASP A 39 -31.20 8.70 -0.25
CA ASP A 39 -31.63 7.31 -0.19
C ASP A 39 -30.62 6.42 0.55
N ARG A 40 -31.02 5.20 0.85
CA ARG A 40 -30.13 4.13 1.28
C ARG A 40 -30.12 3.01 0.24
N ILE A 41 -28.91 2.53 -0.06
CA ILE A 41 -28.69 1.39 -0.93
C ILE A 41 -27.97 0.31 -0.12
N ASP A 42 -28.58 -0.85 0.01
CA ASP A 42 -28.06 -1.97 0.81
C ASP A 42 -27.64 -1.53 2.24
N GLY A 43 -28.44 -0.67 2.85
CA GLY A 43 -28.21 -0.13 4.19
C GLY A 43 -27.26 1.05 4.27
N ARG A 44 -26.60 1.44 3.18
CA ARG A 44 -25.64 2.56 3.13
C ARG A 44 -26.28 3.82 2.59
N TRP A 45 -25.85 4.97 3.07
CA TRP A 45 -26.28 6.27 2.53
C TRP A 45 -25.75 6.45 1.12
N ASP A 46 -26.62 6.75 0.17
CA ASP A 46 -26.28 6.96 -1.23
C ASP A 46 -25.57 8.31 -1.43
N LEU A 47 -24.24 8.27 -1.42
CA LEU A 47 -23.34 9.39 -1.70
C LEU A 47 -22.55 9.17 -3.00
N ARG A 48 -23.04 8.31 -3.89
CA ARG A 48 -22.37 8.00 -5.16
C ARG A 48 -22.17 9.25 -6.00
N GLY A 49 -20.99 9.37 -6.60
CA GLY A 49 -20.62 10.53 -7.42
C GLY A 49 -20.40 11.82 -6.62
N LEU A 50 -20.37 11.76 -5.26
CA LEU A 50 -20.08 12.94 -4.43
C LEU A 50 -18.77 13.58 -4.87
N GLY A 51 -18.79 14.88 -5.20
CA GLY A 51 -17.60 15.66 -5.52
C GLY A 51 -16.99 16.34 -4.29
N ALA A 52 -15.69 16.58 -4.30
CA ALA A 52 -15.05 17.50 -3.36
C ALA A 52 -14.98 18.91 -4.00
N PRO A 53 -15.00 19.97 -3.18
CA PRO A 53 -14.78 21.30 -3.69
C PRO A 53 -13.38 21.42 -4.35
N GLU A 54 -13.25 22.31 -5.33
CA GLU A 54 -11.96 22.56 -5.98
C GLU A 54 -10.89 22.94 -4.95
N PRO A 55 -9.67 22.41 -5.08
CA PRO A 55 -8.60 22.68 -4.14
C PRO A 55 -8.17 24.15 -4.22
N ARG A 56 -7.98 24.78 -3.07
CA ARG A 56 -7.33 26.07 -3.00
C ARG A 56 -5.81 25.88 -3.05
N ALA A 57 -5.09 26.78 -3.72
CA ALA A 57 -3.65 26.79 -3.67
C ALA A 57 -3.18 27.00 -2.22
N ALA A 58 -2.24 26.16 -1.77
CA ALA A 58 -1.59 26.29 -0.48
C ALA A 58 -0.10 26.54 -0.69
N GLU A 59 0.56 27.16 0.26
CA GLU A 59 2.02 27.27 0.25
C GLU A 59 2.67 25.90 0.42
N PRO A 60 3.83 25.65 -0.23
CA PRO A 60 4.53 24.39 -0.11
C PRO A 60 4.97 24.14 1.33
N ASP A 61 4.63 22.99 1.87
CA ASP A 61 5.15 22.54 3.16
C ASP A 61 6.03 21.31 2.93
N SER A 62 7.26 21.35 3.41
CA SER A 62 8.20 20.24 3.32
C SER A 62 8.73 19.87 4.69
N THR A 63 8.71 18.58 5.01
CA THR A 63 9.29 18.06 6.24
C THR A 63 10.40 17.08 5.91
N THR A 64 11.62 17.37 6.36
CA THR A 64 12.75 16.46 6.24
C THR A 64 12.91 15.66 7.51
N ARG A 65 12.95 14.33 7.41
CA ARG A 65 13.26 13.41 8.52
C ARG A 65 14.54 12.64 8.21
N GLN A 66 15.35 12.44 9.23
CA GLN A 66 16.52 11.56 9.15
C GLN A 66 16.20 10.24 9.87
N SER A 67 16.43 9.12 9.21
CA SER A 67 16.32 7.78 9.81
C SER A 67 17.36 6.86 9.19
N GLY A 68 18.09 6.13 10.03
CA GLY A 68 19.09 5.15 9.58
C GLY A 68 20.22 5.71 8.70
N GLY A 69 20.59 6.99 8.86
CA GLY A 69 21.62 7.65 8.05
C GLY A 69 21.14 8.13 6.68
N MET A 70 19.87 7.97 6.38
CA MET A 70 19.23 8.51 5.16
C MET A 70 18.35 9.70 5.51
N SER A 71 18.37 10.72 4.65
CA SER A 71 17.48 11.88 4.74
C SER A 71 16.30 11.70 3.80
N PHE A 72 15.09 11.73 4.35
CA PHE A 72 13.86 11.68 3.58
C PHE A 72 13.21 13.06 3.62
N THR A 73 13.14 13.74 2.47
CA THR A 73 12.36 14.96 2.35
C THR A 73 10.98 14.60 1.84
N PHE A 74 9.97 14.82 2.66
CA PHE A 74 8.58 14.71 2.26
C PHE A 74 8.14 16.08 1.77
N GLU A 75 8.05 16.25 0.46
CA GLU A 75 7.39 17.42 -0.13
C GLU A 75 5.89 17.19 -0.06
N PHE A 76 5.23 17.95 0.79
CA PHE A 76 3.78 18.05 0.74
C PHE A 76 3.46 18.96 -0.43
N SER A 77 2.90 18.38 -1.51
CA SER A 77 2.54 19.14 -2.70
C SER A 77 1.71 20.37 -2.35
N ASP A 78 1.99 21.46 -3.01
CA ASP A 78 1.48 22.83 -2.87
C ASP A 78 -0.03 23.02 -2.92
N VAL A 79 -0.82 21.98 -2.76
CA VAL A 79 -2.26 22.04 -2.92
C VAL A 79 -2.94 21.62 -1.63
N ALA A 80 -3.72 22.53 -1.07
CA ALA A 80 -4.55 22.30 0.09
C ALA A 80 -5.42 21.05 -0.07
N ALA A 81 -5.76 20.42 1.06
CA ALA A 81 -6.77 19.38 1.07
C ALA A 81 -8.06 19.89 0.44
N THR A 82 -8.66 19.11 -0.46
CA THR A 82 -9.99 19.43 -0.99
C THR A 82 -11.05 19.20 0.07
N LEU A 83 -10.87 18.14 0.87
CA LEU A 83 -11.76 17.76 1.94
C LEU A 83 -10.96 17.17 3.10
N GLU A 84 -11.22 17.63 4.31
CA GLU A 84 -10.57 17.16 5.52
C GLU A 84 -11.61 16.74 6.57
N PHE A 85 -11.34 15.60 7.21
CA PHE A 85 -12.08 15.10 8.34
C PHE A 85 -11.13 14.83 9.52
N GLN A 86 -11.54 15.28 10.71
CA GLN A 86 -10.81 15.00 11.96
C GLN A 86 -11.74 14.26 12.92
N ARG A 87 -11.31 13.06 13.37
CA ARG A 87 -12.06 12.19 14.30
C ARG A 87 -13.49 11.87 13.85
N ALA A 88 -13.74 11.96 12.55
CA ALA A 88 -15.05 11.69 11.96
C ALA A 88 -15.31 10.18 11.85
N ARG A 89 -16.58 9.83 11.76
CA ARG A 89 -17.05 8.48 11.49
C ARG A 89 -17.73 8.45 10.12
N LEU A 90 -17.05 7.85 9.16
CA LEU A 90 -17.53 7.62 7.79
C LEU A 90 -18.03 6.17 7.71
N VAL A 91 -19.26 5.95 8.16
CA VAL A 91 -19.84 4.62 8.38
C VAL A 91 -21.11 4.46 7.55
N ASP A 92 -21.26 3.27 6.95
CA ASP A 92 -22.40 2.93 6.10
C ASP A 92 -22.58 3.92 4.94
N LEU A 93 -21.51 4.25 4.22
CA LEU A 93 -21.52 5.17 3.09
C LEU A 93 -21.31 4.44 1.76
N ASP A 94 -22.11 4.76 0.76
CA ASP A 94 -21.89 4.38 -0.62
C ASP A 94 -21.31 5.59 -1.38
N LEU A 95 -19.99 5.59 -1.53
CA LEU A 95 -19.19 6.62 -2.19
C LEU A 95 -18.64 6.13 -3.55
N ARG A 96 -19.30 5.16 -4.17
CA ARG A 96 -18.88 4.66 -5.48
C ARG A 96 -18.87 5.76 -6.52
N GLY A 97 -17.77 5.83 -7.30
CA GLY A 97 -17.57 6.86 -8.30
C GLY A 97 -17.45 8.29 -7.74
N ALA A 98 -17.26 8.46 -6.43
CA ALA A 98 -17.04 9.78 -5.83
C ALA A 98 -15.72 10.41 -6.30
N HIS A 99 -15.68 11.74 -6.42
CA HIS A 99 -14.50 12.50 -6.80
C HIS A 99 -13.93 13.24 -5.59
N LEU A 100 -12.98 12.62 -4.89
CA LEU A 100 -12.44 13.06 -3.59
C LEU A 100 -10.90 13.19 -3.62
N PRO A 101 -10.32 13.91 -4.59
CA PRO A 101 -8.87 14.06 -4.67
C PRO A 101 -8.34 14.74 -3.40
N ARG A 102 -7.17 14.31 -2.93
CA ARG A 102 -6.47 14.87 -1.76
C ARG A 102 -7.29 14.90 -0.48
N LEU A 103 -8.19 13.95 -0.30
CA LEU A 103 -8.91 13.73 0.96
C LEU A 103 -7.91 13.55 2.12
N ARG A 104 -8.16 14.20 3.25
CA ARG A 104 -7.37 14.11 4.49
C ARG A 104 -8.20 13.53 5.61
N LEU A 105 -7.67 12.51 6.29
CA LEU A 105 -8.36 11.79 7.37
C LEU A 105 -7.44 11.70 8.59
N PHE A 106 -7.80 12.36 9.67
CA PHE A 106 -7.05 12.36 10.93
C PHE A 106 -7.85 11.70 12.05
N GLY A 107 -7.41 10.54 12.52
CA GLY A 107 -8.06 9.84 13.62
C GLY A 107 -9.49 9.41 13.30
N CYS A 108 -9.80 9.20 12.02
CA CYS A 108 -11.14 8.83 11.57
C CYS A 108 -11.41 7.33 11.70
N VAL A 109 -12.68 6.98 11.58
CA VAL A 109 -13.15 5.61 11.40
C VAL A 109 -13.90 5.55 10.08
N ILE A 110 -13.49 4.63 9.20
CA ILE A 110 -14.24 4.25 7.99
C ILE A 110 -14.68 2.81 8.20
N ASP A 111 -15.98 2.57 8.12
CA ASP A 111 -16.53 1.24 8.35
C ASP A 111 -17.69 0.95 7.40
N ASN A 112 -17.81 -0.29 6.94
CA ASN A 112 -18.89 -0.76 6.07
C ASN A 112 -19.20 0.19 4.90
N SER A 113 -18.16 0.75 4.24
CA SER A 113 -18.32 1.77 3.22
C SER A 113 -17.77 1.33 1.87
N LEU A 114 -18.33 1.88 0.78
CA LEU A 114 -17.93 1.56 -0.59
C LEU A 114 -17.32 2.78 -1.27
N PHE A 115 -16.10 2.64 -1.76
CA PHE A 115 -15.37 3.61 -2.58
C PHE A 115 -15.02 3.04 -3.96
N ASP A 116 -15.79 2.03 -4.44
CA ASP A 116 -15.47 1.36 -5.69
C ASP A 116 -15.50 2.35 -6.86
N GLY A 117 -14.43 2.35 -7.67
CA GLY A 117 -14.25 3.29 -8.76
C GLY A 117 -14.14 4.76 -8.34
N ALA A 118 -14.01 5.08 -7.05
CA ALA A 118 -13.84 6.46 -6.61
C ALA A 118 -12.46 7.01 -7.00
N HIS A 119 -12.42 8.30 -7.34
CA HIS A 119 -11.18 9.03 -7.61
C HIS A 119 -10.68 9.71 -6.34
N CYS A 120 -9.71 9.09 -5.67
CA CYS A 120 -9.16 9.51 -4.39
C CYS A 120 -7.65 9.79 -4.47
N VAL A 121 -7.14 10.23 -5.62
CA VAL A 121 -5.72 10.53 -5.84
C VAL A 121 -5.16 11.43 -4.75
N GLY A 122 -4.03 11.03 -4.18
CA GLY A 122 -3.39 11.79 -3.13
C GLY A 122 -4.12 11.78 -1.78
N LEU A 123 -5.04 10.82 -1.55
CA LEU A 123 -5.62 10.55 -0.23
C LEU A 123 -4.52 10.41 0.82
N ARG A 124 -4.73 10.95 2.01
CA ARG A 124 -3.84 10.74 3.16
C ARG A 124 -4.61 10.42 4.43
N MET A 125 -4.13 9.38 5.12
CA MET A 125 -4.71 8.92 6.38
C MET A 125 -3.66 8.96 7.50
N TRP A 126 -4.08 9.37 8.69
CA TRP A 126 -3.28 9.34 9.91
C TRP A 126 -4.12 8.83 11.08
N ALA A 127 -3.62 7.84 11.81
CA ALA A 127 -4.31 7.22 12.93
C ALA A 127 -5.78 6.86 12.62
N THR A 128 -6.05 6.48 11.38
CA THR A 128 -7.40 6.15 10.87
C THR A 128 -7.60 4.64 10.89
N ASP A 129 -8.77 4.20 11.31
CA ASP A 129 -9.19 2.81 11.28
C ASP A 129 -10.14 2.61 10.09
N VAL A 130 -9.84 1.63 9.24
CA VAL A 130 -10.67 1.25 8.09
C VAL A 130 -11.07 -0.20 8.24
N SER A 131 -12.37 -0.50 8.23
CA SER A 131 -12.87 -1.87 8.34
C SER A 131 -14.01 -2.15 7.37
N ASP A 132 -14.10 -3.41 6.94
CA ASP A 132 -15.18 -3.94 6.10
C ASP A 132 -15.55 -2.99 4.93
N THR A 133 -14.52 -2.44 4.26
CA THR A 133 -14.63 -1.34 3.28
C THR A 133 -14.02 -1.75 1.94
N SER A 134 -14.68 -1.36 0.84
CA SER A 134 -14.23 -1.64 -0.52
C SER A 134 -13.70 -0.38 -1.21
N PHE A 135 -12.56 -0.53 -1.89
CA PHE A 135 -11.94 0.39 -2.82
C PHE A 135 -11.69 -0.32 -4.17
N LEU A 136 -12.57 -1.25 -4.54
CA LEU A 136 -12.46 -2.00 -5.80
C LEU A 136 -12.33 -1.04 -6.98
N ALA A 137 -11.26 -1.21 -7.78
CA ALA A 137 -10.96 -0.37 -8.94
C ALA A 137 -10.93 1.15 -8.66
N ALA A 138 -10.74 1.58 -7.41
CA ALA A 138 -10.58 2.99 -7.07
C ALA A 138 -9.20 3.51 -7.46
N ASP A 139 -9.12 4.80 -7.77
CA ASP A 139 -7.85 5.50 -8.03
C ASP A 139 -7.33 6.14 -6.73
N LEU A 140 -6.33 5.51 -6.15
CA LEU A 140 -5.61 5.98 -4.96
C LEU A 140 -4.14 6.26 -5.27
N ALA A 141 -3.81 6.56 -6.51
CA ALA A 141 -2.43 6.87 -6.90
C ALA A 141 -1.84 7.99 -6.03
N ARG A 142 -0.55 7.87 -5.69
CA ARG A 142 0.20 8.85 -4.86
C ARG A 142 -0.42 9.11 -3.47
N SER A 143 -1.20 8.18 -2.98
CA SER A 143 -1.84 8.25 -1.66
C SER A 143 -0.88 7.83 -0.54
N SER A 144 -1.26 8.09 0.71
CA SER A 144 -0.59 7.56 1.89
C SER A 144 -1.64 7.01 2.85
N VAL A 145 -1.61 5.70 3.03
CA VAL A 145 -2.35 4.99 4.08
C VAL A 145 -1.44 4.63 5.25
N GLY A 146 -0.18 5.07 5.19
CA GLY A 146 0.80 5.02 6.26
C GLY A 146 0.97 6.38 6.92
N GLY A 147 1.40 6.40 8.14
CA GLY A 147 1.69 7.62 8.87
C GLY A 147 1.43 7.45 10.36
N TRP A 148 2.24 8.14 11.16
CA TRP A 148 2.16 8.09 12.61
C TRP A 148 1.53 9.38 13.12
N TYR A 149 0.43 9.26 13.84
CA TYR A 149 -0.26 10.40 14.42
C TYR A 149 -0.90 10.00 15.76
N ALA A 150 -0.86 10.88 16.74
CA ALA A 150 -1.45 10.64 18.07
C ALA A 150 -1.03 9.29 18.69
N GLY A 151 0.23 8.89 18.53
CA GLY A 151 0.81 7.69 19.12
C GLY A 151 0.50 6.38 18.37
N ARG A 152 -0.10 6.40 17.17
CA ARG A 152 -0.39 5.17 16.42
C ARG A 152 -0.36 5.35 14.89
N GLY A 153 -0.20 4.23 14.19
CA GLY A 153 -0.42 4.13 12.74
C GLY A 153 -1.88 3.87 12.36
N ASN A 154 -2.12 3.73 11.08
CA ASN A 154 -3.42 3.32 10.54
C ASN A 154 -3.63 1.81 10.68
N ARG A 155 -4.88 1.38 10.80
CA ARG A 155 -5.30 -0.02 10.82
C ARG A 155 -6.33 -0.26 9.74
N LEU A 156 -6.02 -1.16 8.80
CA LEU A 156 -6.91 -1.56 7.73
C LEU A 156 -7.26 -3.04 7.92
N ARG A 157 -8.55 -3.35 8.05
CA ARG A 157 -9.03 -4.70 8.32
C ARG A 157 -10.18 -5.05 7.38
N LYS A 158 -10.08 -6.19 6.67
CA LYS A 158 -11.06 -6.64 5.68
C LYS A 158 -11.35 -5.56 4.64
N VAL A 159 -10.29 -5.07 4.02
CA VAL A 159 -10.36 -4.03 2.99
C VAL A 159 -10.10 -4.66 1.63
N ASP A 160 -10.92 -4.31 0.66
CA ASP A 160 -10.79 -4.76 -0.72
C ASP A 160 -10.14 -3.66 -1.59
N PHE A 161 -8.90 -3.91 -2.04
CA PHE A 161 -8.18 -3.06 -2.98
C PHE A 161 -8.01 -3.73 -4.35
N ARG A 162 -8.78 -4.75 -4.67
CA ARG A 162 -8.65 -5.42 -5.96
C ARG A 162 -8.82 -4.44 -7.12
N HIS A 163 -7.90 -4.55 -8.09
CA HIS A 163 -7.88 -3.70 -9.29
C HIS A 163 -7.73 -2.18 -9.01
N ALA A 164 -7.50 -1.75 -7.77
CA ALA A 164 -7.27 -0.35 -7.46
C ALA A 164 -5.91 0.13 -8.01
N ASP A 165 -5.82 1.40 -8.37
CA ASP A 165 -4.54 2.06 -8.62
C ASP A 165 -3.95 2.52 -7.27
N LEU A 166 -2.97 1.80 -6.80
CA LEU A 166 -2.19 2.07 -5.60
C LEU A 166 -0.75 2.47 -5.93
N SER A 167 -0.51 2.91 -7.16
CA SER A 167 0.84 3.32 -7.58
C SER A 167 1.38 4.44 -6.70
N ARG A 168 2.64 4.29 -6.25
CA ARG A 168 3.32 5.20 -5.33
C ARG A 168 2.61 5.37 -3.98
N LEU A 169 1.93 4.30 -3.52
CA LEU A 169 1.27 4.31 -2.22
C LEU A 169 2.29 4.28 -1.08
N GLY A 170 2.19 5.21 -0.15
CA GLY A 170 2.92 5.18 1.12
C GLY A 170 2.18 4.32 2.15
N CYS A 171 2.76 3.18 2.53
CA CYS A 171 2.17 2.23 3.47
C CYS A 171 2.91 2.19 4.82
N GLY A 172 3.90 3.03 5.03
CA GLY A 172 4.76 2.96 6.22
C GLY A 172 3.97 2.96 7.53
N VAL A 173 4.33 2.08 8.45
CA VAL A 173 3.75 1.93 9.79
C VAL A 173 2.23 1.63 9.83
N ALA A 174 1.64 1.21 8.73
CA ALA A 174 0.25 0.76 8.68
C ALA A 174 0.13 -0.74 9.00
N SER A 175 -1.01 -1.13 9.56
CA SER A 175 -1.36 -2.53 9.79
C SER A 175 -2.47 -2.96 8.84
N PHE A 176 -2.22 -4.02 8.08
CA PHE A 176 -3.13 -4.62 7.12
C PHE A 176 -3.50 -6.02 7.59
N THR A 177 -4.77 -6.28 7.83
CA THR A 177 -5.28 -7.58 8.25
C THR A 177 -6.48 -7.99 7.40
N ASP A 178 -6.42 -9.17 6.79
CA ASP A 178 -7.47 -9.65 5.88
C ASP A 178 -7.71 -8.69 4.69
N VAL A 179 -6.63 -8.18 4.06
CA VAL A 179 -6.71 -7.21 2.95
C VAL A 179 -6.40 -7.89 1.62
N ASP A 180 -7.23 -7.63 0.61
CA ASP A 180 -7.04 -8.16 -0.74
C ASP A 180 -6.47 -7.09 -1.69
N PHE A 181 -5.22 -7.31 -2.14
CA PHE A 181 -4.51 -6.49 -3.13
C PHE A 181 -4.45 -7.16 -4.51
N ALA A 182 -5.28 -8.18 -4.78
CA ALA A 182 -5.20 -8.91 -6.03
C ALA A 182 -5.46 -7.99 -7.23
N HIS A 183 -4.51 -8.00 -8.18
CA HIS A 183 -4.53 -7.17 -9.40
C HIS A 183 -4.51 -5.66 -9.15
N ALA A 184 -4.21 -5.20 -7.94
CA ALA A 184 -3.94 -3.79 -7.69
C ALA A 184 -2.64 -3.36 -8.38
N GLN A 185 -2.61 -2.12 -8.89
CA GLN A 185 -1.38 -1.52 -9.40
C GLN A 185 -0.57 -0.99 -8.20
N LEU A 186 0.54 -1.68 -7.89
CA LEU A 186 1.38 -1.39 -6.72
C LEU A 186 2.74 -0.78 -7.10
N GLU A 187 2.89 -0.28 -8.32
CA GLU A 187 4.14 0.27 -8.82
C GLU A 187 4.70 1.37 -7.89
N CYS A 188 5.96 1.26 -7.54
CA CYS A 188 6.66 2.15 -6.60
C CYS A 188 6.01 2.21 -5.19
N THR A 189 5.35 1.13 -4.76
CA THR A 189 4.76 1.04 -3.42
C THR A 189 5.77 0.51 -2.41
N ASN A 190 5.79 1.12 -1.22
CA ASN A 190 6.71 0.73 -0.14
C ASN A 190 5.94 0.38 1.14
N PHE A 191 6.00 -0.91 1.51
CA PHE A 191 5.47 -1.46 2.76
C PHE A 191 6.51 -1.39 3.90
N TRP A 192 7.13 -0.23 4.09
CA TRP A 192 8.12 0.01 5.13
C TRP A 192 7.50 -0.05 6.53
N GLN A 193 8.01 -0.93 7.37
CA GLN A 193 7.45 -1.20 8.72
C GLN A 193 5.93 -1.41 8.75
N ALA A 194 5.36 -1.83 7.63
CA ALA A 194 3.96 -2.21 7.56
C ALA A 194 3.78 -3.62 8.16
N SER A 195 2.65 -3.88 8.78
CA SER A 195 2.29 -5.23 9.23
C SER A 195 1.30 -5.85 8.25
N LEU A 196 1.65 -7.01 7.67
CA LEU A 196 0.81 -7.75 6.72
C LEU A 196 0.39 -9.08 7.35
N VAL A 197 -0.91 -9.24 7.62
CA VAL A 197 -1.49 -10.46 8.21
C VAL A 197 -2.67 -10.93 7.36
N ARG A 198 -2.64 -12.15 6.84
CA ARG A 198 -3.66 -12.72 5.96
C ARG A 198 -4.03 -11.82 4.79
N CYS A 199 -3.01 -11.20 4.19
CA CYS A 199 -3.17 -10.39 3.00
C CYS A 199 -2.99 -11.24 1.74
N ARG A 200 -3.63 -10.85 0.66
CA ARG A 200 -3.56 -11.53 -0.63
C ARG A 200 -3.01 -10.60 -1.71
N PHE A 201 -2.07 -11.13 -2.52
CA PHE A 201 -1.53 -10.48 -3.69
C PHE A 201 -1.70 -11.38 -4.92
N ALA A 202 -2.02 -10.80 -6.06
CA ALA A 202 -2.08 -11.51 -7.35
C ALA A 202 -1.79 -10.55 -8.50
N GLY A 203 -1.42 -11.09 -9.65
CA GLY A 203 -1.01 -10.31 -10.83
C GLY A 203 0.48 -10.01 -10.83
N VAL A 204 0.89 -8.92 -11.46
CA VAL A 204 2.29 -8.50 -11.53
C VAL A 204 2.60 -7.56 -10.35
N LEU A 205 3.63 -7.87 -9.58
CA LEU A 205 4.23 -6.94 -8.63
C LEU A 205 5.44 -6.28 -9.30
N ARG A 206 5.43 -4.95 -9.38
CA ARG A 206 6.52 -4.16 -10.00
C ARG A 206 6.99 -3.05 -9.06
N GLU A 207 8.31 -2.94 -8.88
CA GLU A 207 8.94 -1.91 -8.05
C GLU A 207 8.35 -1.81 -6.64
N VAL A 208 8.04 -2.96 -6.03
CA VAL A 208 7.44 -3.04 -4.69
C VAL A 208 8.51 -3.37 -3.67
N VAL A 209 8.51 -2.66 -2.55
CA VAL A 209 9.38 -2.96 -1.41
C VAL A 209 8.56 -3.51 -0.25
N PHE A 210 8.89 -4.73 0.17
CA PHE A 210 8.43 -5.31 1.44
C PHE A 210 9.58 -5.27 2.45
N ASP A 211 9.47 -4.40 3.46
CA ASP A 211 10.51 -4.25 4.47
C ASP A 211 10.04 -4.80 5.82
N GLY A 212 10.62 -5.93 6.19
CA GLY A 212 10.32 -6.63 7.44
C GLY A 212 11.16 -6.20 8.64
N ARG A 213 12.14 -5.30 8.43
CA ARG A 213 13.08 -4.91 9.49
C ARG A 213 12.45 -3.93 10.48
N VAL A 214 12.94 -3.95 11.70
CA VAL A 214 12.58 -2.93 12.71
C VAL A 214 13.55 -1.75 12.53
N LEU A 215 13.08 -0.68 11.89
CA LEU A 215 13.91 0.50 11.60
C LEU A 215 13.73 1.64 12.60
N GLU A 216 12.60 1.70 13.29
CA GLU A 216 12.30 2.68 14.34
C GLU A 216 11.84 1.94 15.62
N PRO A 217 12.77 1.33 16.39
CA PRO A 217 12.44 0.53 17.57
C PRO A 217 11.77 1.36 18.68
N GLU A 218 11.98 2.66 18.72
CA GLU A 218 11.36 3.58 19.66
C GLU A 218 9.83 3.70 19.50
N ARG A 219 9.28 3.25 18.39
CA ARG A 219 7.83 3.22 18.17
C ARG A 219 7.15 1.94 18.61
N ASP A 220 7.91 0.99 19.16
CA ASP A 220 7.41 -0.34 19.53
C ASP A 220 6.62 -1.03 18.40
N LEU A 221 7.02 -0.76 17.17
CA LEU A 221 6.54 -1.44 15.98
C LEU A 221 7.38 -2.70 15.82
N GLY A 222 6.77 -3.85 15.99
CA GLY A 222 7.42 -5.12 15.69
C GLY A 222 7.84 -5.22 14.22
N PRO A 223 8.63 -6.24 13.85
CA PRO A 223 8.94 -6.52 12.45
C PRO A 223 7.63 -6.80 11.68
N ASN A 224 7.63 -6.55 10.37
CA ASN A 224 6.51 -7.00 9.52
C ASN A 224 6.41 -8.53 9.60
N PRO A 225 5.33 -9.08 10.14
CA PRO A 225 5.24 -10.51 10.34
C PRO A 225 5.08 -11.30 9.04
N MET A 226 4.64 -10.68 7.92
CA MET A 226 4.28 -11.38 6.68
C MET A 226 3.51 -12.68 6.96
N GLN A 227 2.52 -12.57 7.86
CA GLN A 227 1.85 -13.73 8.44
C GLN A 227 0.67 -14.19 7.58
N ASP A 228 0.72 -15.43 7.09
CA ASP A 228 -0.33 -16.03 6.25
C ASP A 228 -0.62 -15.21 4.99
N VAL A 229 0.43 -14.62 4.41
CA VAL A 229 0.32 -13.83 3.18
C VAL A 229 0.25 -14.76 1.98
N ASP A 230 -0.79 -14.61 1.17
CA ASP A 230 -1.02 -15.39 -0.03
C ASP A 230 -0.54 -14.64 -1.28
N MET A 231 0.53 -15.13 -1.89
CA MET A 231 1.10 -14.64 -3.15
C MET A 231 0.97 -15.67 -4.29
N ARG A 232 0.20 -16.76 -4.13
CA ARG A 232 0.06 -17.81 -5.17
C ARG A 232 -0.39 -17.26 -6.52
N GLY A 233 -1.17 -16.20 -6.51
CA GLY A 233 -1.66 -15.54 -7.72
C GLY A 233 -0.68 -14.54 -8.35
N VAL A 234 0.51 -14.33 -7.77
CA VAL A 234 1.51 -13.44 -8.35
C VAL A 234 2.16 -14.10 -9.55
N THR A 235 2.11 -13.44 -10.70
CA THR A 235 2.62 -13.97 -11.98
C THR A 235 4.04 -13.53 -12.28
N ALA A 236 4.45 -12.38 -11.76
CA ALA A 236 5.83 -11.87 -11.89
C ALA A 236 6.23 -10.99 -10.68
N PHE A 237 7.49 -11.07 -10.30
CA PHE A 237 8.16 -10.20 -9.33
C PHE A 237 9.18 -9.33 -10.09
N ASP A 238 8.71 -8.21 -10.63
CA ASP A 238 9.50 -7.31 -11.47
C ASP A 238 10.07 -6.18 -10.59
N ASP A 239 11.37 -6.23 -10.33
CA ASP A 239 12.08 -5.32 -9.41
C ASP A 239 11.44 -5.23 -8.01
N VAL A 240 11.09 -6.38 -7.45
CA VAL A 240 10.51 -6.47 -6.09
C VAL A 240 11.60 -6.75 -5.08
N ASP A 241 11.65 -5.94 -4.03
CA ASP A 241 12.62 -6.03 -2.95
C ASP A 241 11.98 -6.60 -1.67
N PHE A 242 12.52 -7.69 -1.17
CA PHE A 242 12.17 -8.27 0.12
C PHE A 242 13.33 -8.07 1.10
N ARG A 243 13.19 -7.12 2.04
CA ARG A 243 14.24 -6.70 2.97
C ARG A 243 13.98 -7.24 4.36
N GLY A 244 14.73 -8.25 4.79
CA GLY A 244 14.56 -8.86 6.11
C GLY A 244 13.18 -9.48 6.37
N VAL A 245 12.51 -9.93 5.31
CA VAL A 245 11.20 -10.59 5.37
C VAL A 245 11.36 -12.08 5.65
N SER A 246 10.53 -12.64 6.53
CA SER A 246 10.40 -14.10 6.68
C SER A 246 9.37 -14.66 5.69
N PHE A 247 9.76 -15.71 4.96
CA PHE A 247 8.89 -16.44 4.05
C PHE A 247 8.23 -17.68 4.70
N ASP A 248 8.42 -17.90 6.01
CA ASP A 248 7.93 -19.11 6.68
C ASP A 248 6.40 -19.22 6.70
N ARG A 249 5.72 -18.08 6.61
CA ARG A 249 4.25 -17.98 6.55
C ARG A 249 3.77 -17.22 5.32
N VAL A 250 4.54 -17.23 4.23
CA VAL A 250 4.17 -16.68 2.92
C VAL A 250 3.95 -17.86 1.97
N THR A 251 2.80 -17.89 1.32
CA THR A 251 2.53 -18.87 0.26
C THR A 251 2.89 -18.25 -1.08
N LEU A 252 4.02 -18.66 -1.63
CA LEU A 252 4.52 -18.23 -2.94
C LEU A 252 3.84 -18.98 -4.08
N PRO A 253 3.91 -18.48 -5.33
CA PRO A 253 3.55 -19.25 -6.52
C PRO A 253 4.35 -20.55 -6.60
N ASP A 254 3.70 -21.61 -7.06
CA ASP A 254 4.39 -22.89 -7.35
C ASP A 254 5.14 -22.76 -8.70
N HIS A 255 6.34 -22.22 -8.65
CA HIS A 255 7.17 -21.99 -9.83
C HIS A 255 8.64 -22.33 -9.54
N PRO A 256 9.29 -23.20 -10.33
CA PRO A 256 10.65 -23.69 -10.06
C PRO A 256 11.73 -22.58 -10.17
N ALA A 257 11.44 -21.45 -10.78
CA ALA A 257 12.35 -20.31 -10.84
C ALA A 257 12.35 -19.46 -9.57
N LEU A 258 11.39 -19.64 -8.66
CA LEU A 258 11.37 -18.94 -7.39
C LEU A 258 12.16 -19.72 -6.35
N VAL A 259 13.19 -19.09 -5.80
CA VAL A 259 14.06 -19.72 -4.80
C VAL A 259 14.11 -18.88 -3.54
N VAL A 260 13.67 -19.44 -2.41
CA VAL A 260 13.87 -18.83 -1.09
C VAL A 260 15.25 -19.22 -0.58
N VAL A 261 16.13 -18.25 -0.47
CA VAL A 261 17.47 -18.42 0.10
C VAL A 261 17.37 -18.23 1.62
N ARG A 262 17.96 -19.16 2.38
CA ARG A 262 17.99 -19.14 3.84
C ARG A 262 19.43 -19.14 4.33
N GLY A 263 19.78 -18.17 5.18
CA GLY A 263 21.11 -18.01 5.75
C GLY A 263 22.04 -17.17 4.87
N VAL A 264 22.47 -16.02 5.37
CA VAL A 264 23.43 -15.14 4.70
C VAL A 264 24.76 -15.84 4.40
N ALA A 265 25.16 -16.78 5.24
CA ALA A 265 26.37 -17.58 5.03
C ALA A 265 26.39 -18.32 3.68
N ARG A 266 25.22 -18.75 3.18
CA ARG A 266 25.09 -19.38 1.87
C ARG A 266 25.36 -18.38 0.74
N VAL A 267 24.88 -17.16 0.88
CA VAL A 267 25.16 -16.06 -0.05
C VAL A 267 26.64 -15.72 -0.07
N GLU A 268 27.27 -15.64 1.11
CA GLU A 268 28.70 -15.36 1.24
C GLU A 268 29.57 -16.47 0.62
N ALA A 269 29.22 -17.72 0.86
CA ALA A 269 29.90 -18.86 0.20
C ALA A 269 29.74 -18.80 -1.34
N GLY A 270 28.58 -18.42 -1.84
CA GLY A 270 28.35 -18.19 -3.27
C GLY A 270 29.24 -17.07 -3.82
N LEU A 271 29.34 -15.95 -3.13
CA LEU A 271 30.22 -14.83 -3.50
C LEU A 271 31.71 -15.25 -3.56
N GLN A 272 32.16 -16.05 -2.59
CA GLN A 272 33.54 -16.56 -2.57
C GLN A 272 33.80 -17.46 -3.77
N ARG A 273 32.88 -18.36 -4.14
CA ARG A 273 33.03 -19.24 -5.31
C ARG A 273 33.06 -18.49 -6.65
N LEU A 274 32.48 -17.31 -6.70
CA LEU A 274 32.43 -16.45 -7.89
C LEU A 274 33.58 -15.42 -7.90
N ALA A 275 34.44 -15.36 -6.89
CA ALA A 275 35.43 -14.29 -6.73
C ALA A 275 36.36 -14.15 -7.92
N ASP A 276 36.86 -15.28 -8.44
CA ASP A 276 37.86 -15.35 -9.51
C ASP A 276 37.27 -15.55 -10.93
N ARG A 277 35.92 -15.39 -11.05
CA ARG A 277 35.25 -15.54 -12.35
C ARG A 277 34.82 -14.16 -12.88
N ASP A 278 35.22 -13.87 -14.13
CA ASP A 278 34.94 -12.58 -14.79
C ASP A 278 34.01 -12.69 -16.00
N ASP A 279 33.45 -13.87 -16.26
CA ASP A 279 32.43 -14.04 -17.29
C ASP A 279 31.12 -13.33 -16.92
N HIS A 280 30.33 -13.00 -17.95
CA HIS A 280 29.11 -12.22 -17.82
C HIS A 280 28.09 -12.86 -16.81
N ALA A 281 27.92 -14.17 -16.92
CA ALA A 281 27.03 -14.92 -16.03
C ALA A 281 27.45 -14.81 -14.55
N ALA A 282 28.76 -14.93 -14.28
CA ALA A 282 29.32 -14.79 -12.93
C ALA A 282 29.19 -13.36 -12.40
N GLN A 283 29.37 -12.36 -13.27
CA GLN A 283 29.20 -10.96 -12.87
C GLN A 283 27.75 -10.67 -12.49
N GLU A 284 26.75 -11.11 -13.27
CA GLU A 284 25.33 -10.95 -12.96
C GLU A 284 24.95 -11.71 -11.67
N ALA A 285 25.35 -12.98 -11.55
CA ALA A 285 25.12 -13.78 -10.36
C ALA A 285 25.72 -13.13 -9.10
N ARG A 286 26.95 -12.61 -9.20
CA ARG A 286 27.63 -11.89 -8.11
C ARG A 286 26.87 -10.63 -7.72
N GLY A 287 26.43 -9.83 -8.70
CA GLY A 287 25.62 -8.64 -8.45
C GLY A 287 24.34 -8.95 -7.67
N ARG A 288 23.65 -10.04 -8.05
CA ARG A 288 22.44 -10.50 -7.36
C ARG A 288 22.74 -10.95 -5.92
N LEU A 289 23.78 -11.75 -5.70
CA LEU A 289 24.18 -12.17 -4.36
C LEU A 289 24.61 -10.98 -3.48
N GLN A 290 25.33 -10.01 -4.04
CA GLN A 290 25.68 -8.77 -3.32
C GLN A 290 24.45 -7.97 -2.89
N HIS A 291 23.43 -7.90 -3.74
CA HIS A 291 22.18 -7.27 -3.41
C HIS A 291 21.48 -7.98 -2.24
N LEU A 292 21.32 -9.30 -2.29
CA LEU A 292 20.72 -10.08 -1.20
C LEU A 292 21.45 -9.90 0.13
N ARG A 293 22.79 -9.93 0.11
CA ARG A 293 23.63 -9.77 1.31
C ARG A 293 23.36 -8.46 2.06
N LYS A 294 22.92 -7.39 1.37
CA LYS A 294 22.60 -6.11 2.01
C LYS A 294 21.44 -6.20 3.00
N PHE A 295 20.54 -7.15 2.82
CA PHE A 295 19.28 -7.22 3.56
C PHE A 295 19.11 -8.51 4.37
N MET A 296 19.95 -9.52 4.15
CA MET A 296 19.95 -10.77 4.91
C MET A 296 20.85 -10.65 6.15
N GLY A 297 20.46 -11.30 7.24
CA GLY A 297 21.26 -11.34 8.48
C GLY A 297 21.42 -10.00 9.17
N VAL A 298 20.65 -8.97 8.79
CA VAL A 298 20.67 -7.65 9.44
C VAL A 298 19.82 -7.65 10.70
N ALA A 299 20.21 -6.84 11.68
CA ALA A 299 19.49 -6.74 12.95
C ALA A 299 18.02 -6.36 12.73
N GLY A 300 17.12 -7.07 13.38
CA GLY A 300 15.68 -6.84 13.32
C GLY A 300 14.98 -7.36 12.05
N GLY A 301 15.70 -8.07 11.19
CA GLY A 301 15.14 -8.70 9.99
C GLY A 301 15.35 -10.21 9.96
N ALA A 302 14.59 -10.92 9.13
CA ALA A 302 14.79 -12.34 8.87
C ALA A 302 16.00 -12.59 7.97
N ASP A 303 16.68 -13.72 8.20
CA ASP A 303 17.82 -14.16 7.38
C ASP A 303 17.34 -14.99 6.18
N GLN A 304 16.48 -14.38 5.38
CA GLN A 304 15.85 -14.99 4.21
C GLN A 304 15.75 -13.98 3.07
N ALA A 305 15.78 -14.47 1.83
CA ALA A 305 15.56 -13.67 0.62
C ALA A 305 14.85 -14.50 -0.45
N LEU A 306 14.16 -13.85 -1.37
CA LEU A 306 13.56 -14.45 -2.56
C LEU A 306 14.36 -14.05 -3.81
N ILE A 307 14.64 -15.02 -4.66
CA ILE A 307 15.13 -14.79 -6.02
C ILE A 307 14.12 -15.33 -7.00
N ASP A 308 13.75 -14.51 -7.95
CA ASP A 308 13.07 -14.96 -9.16
C ASP A 308 14.10 -15.08 -10.28
N MET A 309 14.46 -16.31 -10.64
CA MET A 309 15.48 -16.59 -11.67
C MET A 309 15.06 -16.11 -13.07
N ARG A 310 13.77 -15.80 -13.29
CA ARG A 310 13.26 -15.26 -14.55
C ARG A 310 13.68 -13.80 -14.79
N THR A 311 14.06 -13.09 -13.73
CA THR A 311 14.50 -11.69 -13.81
C THR A 311 15.97 -11.53 -14.20
N LEU A 312 16.71 -12.64 -14.33
CA LEU A 312 18.09 -12.64 -14.77
C LEU A 312 18.16 -12.56 -16.31
N ILE A 313 19.08 -11.75 -16.80
CA ILE A 313 19.27 -11.55 -18.24
C ILE A 313 20.00 -12.76 -18.84
N ASP A 314 21.01 -13.27 -18.12
CA ASP A 314 21.81 -14.40 -18.56
C ASP A 314 21.28 -15.72 -18.00
N PRO A 315 20.81 -16.66 -18.83
CA PRO A 315 20.35 -17.96 -18.37
C PRO A 315 21.41 -18.77 -17.63
N GLU A 316 22.73 -18.58 -17.95
CA GLU A 316 23.82 -19.24 -17.24
C GLU A 316 23.96 -18.69 -15.81
N ALA A 317 23.69 -17.40 -15.59
CA ALA A 317 23.65 -16.82 -14.25
C ALA A 317 22.57 -17.49 -13.37
N ALA A 318 21.40 -17.78 -13.94
CA ALA A 318 20.35 -18.52 -13.23
C ALA A 318 20.79 -19.94 -12.83
N LEU A 319 21.50 -20.65 -13.70
CA LEU A 319 22.05 -21.98 -13.41
C LEU A 319 23.12 -21.90 -12.32
N LEU A 320 24.03 -20.92 -12.39
CA LEU A 320 25.04 -20.68 -11.37
C LEU A 320 24.41 -20.42 -10.00
N LEU A 321 23.46 -19.49 -9.92
CA LEU A 321 22.77 -19.18 -8.66
C LEU A 321 22.04 -20.39 -8.11
N ARG A 322 21.41 -21.20 -8.94
CA ARG A 322 20.75 -22.43 -8.50
C ARG A 322 21.76 -23.38 -7.86
N VAL A 323 22.91 -23.63 -8.48
CA VAL A 323 23.97 -24.50 -7.93
C VAL A 323 24.61 -23.94 -6.65
N LEU A 324 24.70 -22.61 -6.54
CA LEU A 324 25.31 -21.97 -5.38
C LEU A 324 24.40 -21.88 -4.16
N LEU A 325 23.08 -21.87 -4.39
CA LEU A 325 22.07 -21.55 -3.36
C LEU A 325 21.23 -22.78 -2.94
N THR A 326 21.27 -23.87 -3.67
CA THR A 326 20.66 -25.15 -3.26
C THR A 326 21.69 -26.04 -2.57
#